data_b8c61ee805e056c7eaaeb81b5ac58b56
#
_entry.id   b8c61ee805e056c7eaaeb81b5ac58b56
#
_cell.length_a   1.000
_cell.length_b   1.000
_cell.length_c   1.000
_cell.angle_alpha   90.00
_cell.angle_beta   90.00
_cell.angle_gamma   90.00
#
_symmetry.space_group_name_H-M   'P 1'
#
loop_
_entity.id
_entity.type
_entity.pdbx_description
1 polymer ?
#
loop_
_entity_poly.entity_id
_entity_poly.type
_entity_poly.pdbx_seq_one_letter_code
_entity_poly.pdbx_strand_id
1 'polypeptide(L)'
;MVMTFLHLRQKKATLIGFPAYGSSSIPQLPGTKAEVDAINKVLKSSGYQVAEFMQNDATEINLKSTTKISILHIATHGYFLKDVEKASWPIGVHADNAKENVLLRSGLMLSGASEADRESASLENKSNGVITSYEAMNLDLQGTNLVVLSACETGLGEVKAGEGVYGLQRAFLVAGADAIVMSLWKVDDVATQQLMNNFYTNWTKTGDKQKAFKQAQLQLMTKYKEPFYWGAFVMMED
;
A
#
# COMPACT_ATOMS: atom_id res chain seq x y z
N MET A 1 37.67 -15.14 -9.63
CA MET A 1 36.45 -15.60 -10.33
C MET A 1 35.30 -15.38 -9.37
N VAL A 2 34.71 -14.20 -9.44
CA VAL A 2 33.58 -13.81 -8.53
C VAL A 2 32.33 -14.42 -9.16
N MET A 3 31.80 -15.46 -8.56
CA MET A 3 30.50 -16.02 -8.91
C MET A 3 29.44 -14.97 -8.52
N THR A 4 28.97 -14.19 -9.48
CA THR A 4 27.78 -13.38 -9.34
C THR A 4 26.59 -14.36 -9.27
N PHE A 5 26.12 -14.63 -8.05
CA PHE A 5 24.84 -15.30 -7.88
C PHE A 5 23.76 -14.36 -8.41
N LEU A 6 23.41 -14.52 -9.67
CA LEU A 6 22.11 -14.06 -10.18
C LEU A 6 21.06 -14.83 -9.38
N HIS A 7 20.57 -14.23 -8.30
CA HIS A 7 19.33 -14.67 -7.70
C HIS A 7 18.29 -14.59 -8.82
N LEU A 8 17.86 -15.74 -9.33
CA LEU A 8 16.67 -15.85 -10.17
C LEU A 8 15.52 -15.32 -9.32
N ARG A 9 15.24 -14.02 -9.44
CA ARG A 9 14.14 -13.37 -8.68
C ARG A 9 12.87 -14.14 -8.99
N GLN A 10 12.28 -14.72 -7.96
CA GLN A 10 11.07 -15.51 -8.12
C GLN A 10 9.98 -14.61 -8.70
N LYS A 11 9.40 -14.99 -9.84
CA LYS A 11 8.24 -14.30 -10.41
C LYS A 11 6.98 -14.64 -9.61
N LYS A 12 6.90 -14.17 -8.38
CA LYS A 12 5.75 -14.31 -7.50
C LYS A 12 5.19 -12.95 -7.15
N ALA A 13 3.88 -12.80 -7.18
CA ALA A 13 3.19 -11.60 -6.80
C ALA A 13 2.03 -11.93 -5.86
N THR A 14 1.80 -11.05 -4.89
CA THR A 14 0.59 -11.06 -4.06
C THR A 14 -0.19 -9.78 -4.34
N LEU A 15 -1.46 -9.95 -4.68
CA LEU A 15 -2.41 -8.87 -4.91
C LEU A 15 -3.50 -8.94 -3.84
N ILE A 16 -3.72 -7.83 -3.15
CA ILE A 16 -4.76 -7.70 -2.13
C ILE A 16 -5.64 -6.51 -2.53
N GLY A 17 -6.95 -6.69 -2.57
CA GLY A 17 -7.84 -5.58 -2.88
C GLY A 17 -9.31 -5.87 -2.63
N PHE A 18 -10.12 -4.82 -2.73
CA PHE A 18 -11.56 -4.90 -2.55
C PHE A 18 -11.98 -5.66 -1.28
N PRO A 19 -11.46 -5.29 -0.07
CA PRO A 19 -11.78 -5.99 1.17
C PRO A 19 -13.27 -5.90 1.52
N ALA A 20 -13.78 -6.94 2.20
CA ALA A 20 -15.10 -6.89 2.83
C ALA A 20 -14.95 -6.24 4.23
N TYR A 21 -15.21 -4.95 4.32
CA TYR A 21 -15.09 -4.23 5.59
C TYR A 21 -16.14 -4.67 6.62
N GLY A 22 -15.78 -4.63 7.91
CA GLY A 22 -16.65 -5.02 9.01
C GLY A 22 -17.72 -3.96 9.37
N SER A 23 -17.67 -2.79 8.76
CA SER A 23 -18.60 -1.68 8.98
C SER A 23 -19.17 -1.16 7.67
N SER A 24 -20.48 -0.87 7.67
CA SER A 24 -21.17 -0.23 6.55
C SER A 24 -20.83 1.26 6.40
N SER A 25 -20.17 1.87 7.39
CA SER A 25 -19.69 3.25 7.33
C SER A 25 -18.45 3.39 6.45
N ILE A 26 -17.71 2.29 6.21
CA ILE A 26 -16.57 2.28 5.29
C ILE A 26 -17.09 1.94 3.89
N PRO A 27 -17.04 2.87 2.93
CA PRO A 27 -17.54 2.61 1.59
C PRO A 27 -16.69 1.57 0.87
N GLN A 28 -17.34 0.70 0.12
CA GLN A 28 -16.63 -0.20 -0.78
C GLN A 28 -15.94 0.59 -1.91
N LEU A 29 -14.80 0.10 -2.39
CA LEU A 29 -14.03 0.68 -3.49
C LEU A 29 -14.08 -0.25 -4.73
N PRO A 30 -15.13 -0.19 -5.56
CA PRO A 30 -15.27 -1.09 -6.72
C PRO A 30 -14.10 -0.97 -7.71
N GLY A 31 -13.47 0.22 -7.80
CA GLY A 31 -12.28 0.45 -8.63
C GLY A 31 -11.11 -0.44 -8.27
N THR A 32 -10.93 -0.77 -6.99
CA THR A 32 -9.84 -1.63 -6.53
C THR A 32 -9.98 -3.07 -7.02
N LYS A 33 -11.21 -3.56 -7.15
CA LYS A 33 -11.45 -4.87 -7.77
C LYS A 33 -11.01 -4.88 -9.23
N ALA A 34 -11.45 -3.91 -10.00
CA ALA A 34 -11.12 -3.81 -11.42
C ALA A 34 -9.60 -3.62 -11.62
N GLU A 35 -8.94 -2.89 -10.72
CA GLU A 35 -7.49 -2.69 -10.71
C GLU A 35 -6.76 -4.02 -10.49
N VAL A 36 -7.09 -4.76 -9.43
CA VAL A 36 -6.48 -6.07 -9.11
C VAL A 36 -6.72 -7.07 -10.24
N ASP A 37 -7.94 -7.17 -10.77
CA ASP A 37 -8.27 -8.05 -11.90
C ASP A 37 -7.41 -7.75 -13.14
N ALA A 38 -7.19 -6.47 -13.46
CA ALA A 38 -6.37 -6.05 -14.60
C ALA A 38 -4.89 -6.39 -14.39
N ILE A 39 -4.34 -6.08 -13.21
CA ILE A 39 -2.94 -6.37 -12.86
C ILE A 39 -2.69 -7.88 -12.85
N ASN A 40 -3.60 -8.67 -12.29
CA ASN A 40 -3.52 -10.12 -12.27
C ASN A 40 -3.36 -10.70 -13.69
N LYS A 41 -4.16 -10.22 -14.66
CA LYS A 41 -4.05 -10.63 -16.06
C LYS A 41 -2.69 -10.30 -16.66
N VAL A 42 -2.18 -9.07 -16.44
CA VAL A 42 -0.88 -8.63 -16.93
C VAL A 42 0.25 -9.47 -16.34
N LEU A 43 0.24 -9.69 -15.03
CA LEU A 43 1.29 -10.45 -14.36
C LEU A 43 1.28 -11.92 -14.75
N LYS A 44 0.12 -12.57 -14.79
CA LYS A 44 -0.02 -13.97 -15.23
C LYS A 44 0.45 -14.16 -16.67
N SER A 45 0.08 -13.27 -17.59
CA SER A 45 0.55 -13.32 -18.97
C SER A 45 2.06 -13.12 -19.13
N SER A 46 2.69 -12.51 -18.13
CA SER A 46 4.14 -12.26 -18.05
C SER A 46 4.89 -13.35 -17.26
N GLY A 47 4.20 -14.44 -16.91
CA GLY A 47 4.80 -15.62 -16.28
C GLY A 47 4.96 -15.50 -14.75
N TYR A 48 4.23 -14.58 -14.09
CA TYR A 48 4.19 -14.52 -12.63
C TYR A 48 3.20 -15.56 -12.06
N GLN A 49 3.58 -16.17 -10.94
CA GLN A 49 2.66 -16.86 -10.05
C GLN A 49 1.98 -15.81 -9.18
N VAL A 50 0.68 -15.66 -9.30
CA VAL A 50 -0.07 -14.61 -8.59
C VAL A 50 -1.00 -15.23 -7.56
N ALA A 51 -0.79 -14.89 -6.29
CA ALA A 51 -1.77 -15.07 -5.22
C ALA A 51 -2.66 -13.81 -5.18
N GLU A 52 -3.97 -14.01 -5.16
CA GLU A 52 -4.96 -12.94 -5.16
C GLU A 52 -5.90 -13.12 -3.98
N PHE A 53 -6.01 -12.07 -3.16
CA PHE A 53 -6.87 -12.04 -1.99
C PHE A 53 -7.85 -10.88 -2.11
N MET A 54 -9.13 -11.18 -2.21
CA MET A 54 -10.21 -10.19 -2.32
C MET A 54 -11.34 -10.49 -1.35
N GLN A 55 -12.18 -9.51 -1.10
CA GLN A 55 -13.32 -9.61 -0.20
C GLN A 55 -12.91 -10.16 1.18
N ASN A 56 -13.53 -11.26 1.62
CA ASN A 56 -13.24 -11.88 2.91
C ASN A 56 -11.82 -12.45 3.03
N ASP A 57 -11.14 -12.69 1.91
CA ASP A 57 -9.76 -13.20 1.89
C ASP A 57 -8.72 -12.08 1.93
N ALA A 58 -9.11 -10.80 1.73
CA ALA A 58 -8.22 -9.64 1.83
C ALA A 58 -7.92 -9.31 3.31
N THR A 59 -7.37 -10.27 4.05
CA THR A 59 -7.17 -10.23 5.51
C THR A 59 -5.74 -9.89 5.89
N GLU A 60 -5.55 -9.41 7.13
CA GLU A 60 -4.22 -9.26 7.75
C GLU A 60 -3.45 -10.57 7.77
N ILE A 61 -4.12 -11.70 8.04
CA ILE A 61 -3.48 -13.01 8.12
C ILE A 61 -2.85 -13.36 6.77
N ASN A 62 -3.58 -13.18 5.68
CA ASN A 62 -3.06 -13.44 4.33
C ASN A 62 -1.93 -12.48 3.95
N LEU A 63 -2.02 -11.20 4.35
CA LEU A 63 -0.92 -10.24 4.16
C LEU A 63 0.31 -10.63 4.99
N LYS A 64 0.17 -10.92 6.28
CA LYS A 64 1.26 -11.31 7.18
C LYS A 64 1.90 -12.65 6.81
N SER A 65 1.17 -13.55 6.15
CA SER A 65 1.71 -14.82 5.64
C SER A 65 2.44 -14.69 4.31
N THR A 66 2.36 -13.52 3.66
CA THR A 66 3.00 -13.26 2.38
C THR A 66 4.52 -13.13 2.55
N THR A 67 5.26 -14.05 1.94
CA THR A 67 6.74 -14.06 2.00
C THR A 67 7.33 -14.48 0.66
N LYS A 68 8.61 -14.14 0.42
CA LYS A 68 9.37 -14.56 -0.77
C LYS A 68 8.66 -14.22 -2.09
N ILE A 69 8.18 -13.00 -2.19
CA ILE A 69 7.50 -12.47 -3.37
C ILE A 69 8.36 -11.38 -4.03
N SER A 70 8.11 -11.11 -5.31
CA SER A 70 8.73 -9.99 -6.01
C SER A 70 7.88 -8.74 -5.98
N ILE A 71 6.55 -8.91 -5.89
CA ILE A 71 5.58 -7.83 -5.97
C ILE A 71 4.52 -8.03 -4.89
N LEU A 72 4.29 -6.97 -4.11
CA LEU A 72 3.12 -6.84 -3.24
C LEU A 72 2.30 -5.63 -3.73
N HIS A 73 1.05 -5.86 -4.09
CA HIS A 73 0.14 -4.80 -4.48
C HIS A 73 -1.09 -4.81 -3.57
N ILE A 74 -1.35 -3.70 -2.89
CA ILE A 74 -2.46 -3.55 -1.95
C ILE A 74 -3.34 -2.39 -2.41
N ALA A 75 -4.59 -2.68 -2.80
CA ALA A 75 -5.57 -1.70 -3.24
C ALA A 75 -6.75 -1.66 -2.25
N THR A 76 -6.74 -0.68 -1.36
CA THR A 76 -7.70 -0.57 -0.24
C THR A 76 -7.83 0.87 0.27
N HIS A 77 -8.55 1.08 1.37
CA HIS A 77 -8.47 2.33 2.13
C HIS A 77 -7.19 2.39 2.96
N GLY A 78 -6.49 3.52 2.87
CA GLY A 78 -5.51 3.93 3.86
C GLY A 78 -6.14 4.88 4.87
N TYR A 79 -5.51 5.05 6.02
CA TYR A 79 -5.88 6.08 6.98
C TYR A 79 -4.66 6.76 7.57
N PHE A 80 -4.87 8.00 8.01
CA PHE A 80 -3.93 8.75 8.81
C PHE A 80 -4.68 9.53 9.90
N LEU A 81 -4.34 9.32 11.16
CA LEU A 81 -4.87 10.04 12.30
C LEU A 81 -3.98 11.26 12.57
N LYS A 82 -4.60 12.45 12.62
CA LYS A 82 -3.90 13.71 12.89
C LYS A 82 -3.26 13.70 14.28
N ASP A 83 -2.22 14.53 14.45
CA ASP A 83 -1.61 14.78 15.76
C ASP A 83 -2.65 15.29 16.78
N VAL A 84 -2.54 14.78 17.99
CA VAL A 84 -3.23 15.36 19.16
C VAL A 84 -2.27 16.39 19.77
N GLU A 85 -2.72 17.65 19.92
CA GLU A 85 -1.89 18.66 20.56
C GLU A 85 -1.48 18.20 21.96
N LYS A 86 -0.16 18.18 22.24
CA LYS A 86 0.44 17.70 23.50
C LYS A 86 -0.12 18.39 24.75
N ALA A 87 -0.67 19.59 24.61
CA ALA A 87 -1.27 20.37 25.71
C ALA A 87 -2.54 19.74 26.30
N SER A 88 -3.17 18.78 25.62
CA SER A 88 -4.39 18.11 26.08
C SER A 88 -4.16 16.73 26.71
N TRP A 89 -2.90 16.29 26.85
CA TRP A 89 -2.60 14.95 27.37
C TRP A 89 -2.66 14.92 28.90
N PRO A 90 -3.43 14.02 29.51
CA PRO A 90 -3.37 13.77 30.96
C PRO A 90 -1.97 13.27 31.35
N ILE A 91 -1.47 13.72 32.50
CA ILE A 91 -0.21 13.24 33.07
C ILE A 91 -0.31 11.71 33.28
N GLY A 92 0.62 10.94 32.73
CA GLY A 92 0.68 9.47 32.91
C GLY A 92 0.02 8.64 31.79
N VAL A 93 -0.39 9.26 30.68
CA VAL A 93 -0.85 8.51 29.49
C VAL A 93 0.33 7.89 28.79
N HIS A 94 0.28 6.57 28.60
CA HIS A 94 1.32 5.84 27.87
C HIS A 94 1.11 5.96 26.35
N ALA A 95 2.21 6.05 25.59
CA ALA A 95 2.20 6.13 24.11
C ALA A 95 1.81 4.81 23.43
N ASP A 96 0.91 4.05 24.04
CA ASP A 96 0.51 2.71 23.58
C ASP A 96 -0.75 2.75 22.70
N ASN A 97 -1.36 3.93 22.55
CA ASN A 97 -2.57 4.09 21.74
C ASN A 97 -2.29 4.86 20.43
N ALA A 98 -3.18 4.70 19.46
CA ALA A 98 -3.03 5.25 18.11
C ALA A 98 -2.86 6.78 18.06
N LYS A 99 -3.35 7.53 19.07
CA LYS A 99 -3.26 9.01 19.10
C LYS A 99 -1.88 9.51 19.54
N GLU A 100 -1.11 8.68 20.22
CA GLU A 100 0.16 9.05 20.86
C GLU A 100 1.38 8.52 20.07
N ASN A 101 1.21 7.41 19.37
CA ASN A 101 2.30 6.76 18.64
C ASN A 101 2.15 6.96 17.11
N VAL A 102 3.13 7.63 16.49
CA VAL A 102 3.15 7.90 15.04
C VAL A 102 2.99 6.62 14.21
N LEU A 103 3.54 5.49 14.65
CA LEU A 103 3.47 4.21 13.94
C LEU A 103 2.08 3.56 14.00
N LEU A 104 1.20 4.01 14.91
CA LEU A 104 -0.17 3.54 15.01
C LEU A 104 -1.16 4.49 14.31
N ARG A 105 -0.72 5.71 13.95
CA ARG A 105 -1.57 6.73 13.34
C ARG A 105 -1.81 6.54 11.84
N SER A 106 -1.06 5.66 11.20
CA SER A 106 -1.25 5.35 9.79
C SER A 106 -1.29 3.85 9.54
N GLY A 107 -2.08 3.45 8.58
CA GLY A 107 -2.25 2.04 8.24
C GLY A 107 -3.17 1.82 7.06
N LEU A 108 -3.46 0.55 6.79
CA LEU A 108 -4.35 0.10 5.74
C LEU A 108 -5.52 -0.67 6.35
N MET A 109 -6.69 -0.53 5.74
CA MET A 109 -7.91 -1.22 6.16
C MET A 109 -8.14 -2.45 5.30
N LEU A 110 -8.22 -3.60 5.92
CA LEU A 110 -8.41 -4.89 5.29
C LEU A 110 -9.78 -5.48 5.64
N SER A 111 -10.02 -6.73 5.26
CA SER A 111 -11.29 -7.41 5.54
C SER A 111 -11.57 -7.46 7.06
N GLY A 112 -12.79 -7.12 7.43
CA GLY A 112 -13.23 -7.05 8.82
C GLY A 112 -13.01 -5.70 9.50
N ALA A 113 -12.21 -4.79 8.93
CA ALA A 113 -11.92 -3.49 9.53
C ALA A 113 -13.16 -2.64 9.76
N SER A 114 -13.17 -1.92 10.89
CA SER A 114 -14.14 -0.89 11.20
C SER A 114 -13.46 0.45 11.52
N GLU A 115 -14.21 1.55 11.55
CA GLU A 115 -13.64 2.85 11.94
C GLU A 115 -13.12 2.86 13.38
N ALA A 116 -13.78 2.12 14.28
CA ALA A 116 -13.35 1.99 15.67
C ALA A 116 -11.98 1.31 15.78
N ASP A 117 -11.67 0.36 14.89
CA ASP A 117 -10.40 -0.39 14.93
C ASP A 117 -9.19 0.50 14.65
N ARG A 118 -9.30 1.47 13.72
CA ARG A 118 -8.21 2.43 13.47
C ARG A 118 -7.94 3.36 14.64
N GLU A 119 -9.00 3.73 15.40
CA GLU A 119 -8.88 4.62 16.55
C GLU A 119 -8.41 3.88 17.81
N SER A 120 -8.69 2.57 17.89
CA SER A 120 -8.29 1.69 18.97
C SER A 120 -7.01 0.90 18.68
N ALA A 121 -6.31 1.21 17.57
CA ALA A 121 -5.05 0.56 17.24
C ALA A 121 -4.05 0.71 18.40
N SER A 122 -3.37 -0.37 18.71
CA SER A 122 -2.41 -0.47 19.81
C SER A 122 -1.19 -1.28 19.36
N LEU A 123 -0.15 -1.30 20.21
CA LEU A 123 1.02 -2.16 19.98
C LEU A 123 0.71 -3.65 20.18
N GLU A 124 -0.45 -3.97 20.75
CA GLU A 124 -0.94 -5.34 20.79
C GLU A 124 -1.33 -5.78 19.37
N ASN A 125 -0.76 -6.89 18.93
CA ASN A 125 -1.01 -7.44 17.59
C ASN A 125 -2.41 -8.11 17.57
N LYS A 126 -3.45 -7.32 17.32
CA LYS A 126 -4.83 -7.79 17.20
C LYS A 126 -5.19 -7.90 15.73
N SER A 127 -5.74 -9.05 15.31
CA SER A 127 -6.27 -9.22 13.95
C SER A 127 -7.68 -8.62 13.90
N ASN A 128 -7.75 -7.32 13.64
CA ASN A 128 -8.99 -6.54 13.61
C ASN A 128 -9.30 -5.95 12.21
N GLY A 129 -8.60 -6.40 11.18
CA GLY A 129 -8.75 -5.90 9.82
C GLY A 129 -7.95 -4.63 9.53
N VAL A 130 -7.14 -4.15 10.49
CA VAL A 130 -6.28 -2.97 10.31
C VAL A 130 -4.82 -3.36 10.41
N ILE A 131 -4.00 -3.05 9.40
CA ILE A 131 -2.55 -3.16 9.50
C ILE A 131 -1.95 -1.78 9.69
N THR A 132 -1.40 -1.54 10.86
CA THR A 132 -0.72 -0.28 11.20
C THR A 132 0.68 -0.22 10.59
N SER A 133 1.29 0.98 10.57
CA SER A 133 2.71 1.09 10.18
C SER A 133 3.62 0.27 11.11
N TYR A 134 3.27 0.16 12.40
CA TYR A 134 4.00 -0.69 13.34
C TYR A 134 4.00 -2.16 12.93
N GLU A 135 2.83 -2.69 12.55
CA GLU A 135 2.71 -4.08 12.10
C GLU A 135 3.33 -4.30 10.73
N ALA A 136 3.21 -3.33 9.83
CA ALA A 136 3.80 -3.40 8.49
C ALA A 136 5.32 -3.50 8.52
N MET A 137 6.00 -2.89 9.51
CA MET A 137 7.45 -3.02 9.71
C MET A 137 7.91 -4.45 10.01
N ASN A 138 7.01 -5.30 10.50
CA ASN A 138 7.30 -6.69 10.87
C ASN A 138 6.95 -7.70 9.76
N LEU A 139 6.56 -7.25 8.57
CA LEU A 139 6.38 -8.12 7.42
C LEU A 139 7.72 -8.64 6.90
N ASP A 140 7.74 -9.85 6.38
CA ASP A 140 8.93 -10.42 5.73
C ASP A 140 8.91 -10.11 4.22
N LEU A 141 9.39 -8.91 3.86
CA LEU A 141 9.45 -8.43 2.47
C LEU A 141 10.87 -8.45 1.90
N GLN A 142 11.79 -9.18 2.52
CA GLN A 142 13.17 -9.32 2.02
C GLN A 142 13.18 -9.84 0.57
N GLY A 143 13.78 -9.06 -0.33
CA GLY A 143 13.84 -9.37 -1.76
C GLY A 143 12.58 -9.05 -2.55
N THR A 144 11.61 -8.35 -1.94
CA THR A 144 10.45 -7.81 -2.63
C THR A 144 10.86 -6.59 -3.46
N ASN A 145 10.76 -6.69 -4.78
CA ASN A 145 11.19 -5.63 -5.70
C ASN A 145 10.33 -4.38 -5.61
N LEU A 146 9.04 -4.57 -5.34
CA LEU A 146 8.08 -3.48 -5.35
C LEU A 146 6.90 -3.77 -4.42
N VAL A 147 6.60 -2.80 -3.59
CA VAL A 147 5.32 -2.66 -2.91
C VAL A 147 4.54 -1.53 -3.58
N VAL A 148 3.28 -1.77 -3.90
CA VAL A 148 2.34 -0.74 -4.38
C VAL A 148 1.20 -0.59 -3.38
N LEU A 149 1.06 0.61 -2.85
CA LEU A 149 -0.04 1.01 -1.99
C LEU A 149 -1.01 1.87 -2.81
N SER A 150 -1.94 1.22 -3.50
CA SER A 150 -3.05 1.87 -4.18
C SER A 150 -4.19 2.12 -3.18
N ALA A 151 -3.91 3.04 -2.26
CA ALA A 151 -4.81 3.37 -1.16
C ALA A 151 -5.05 4.88 -1.12
N CYS A 152 -6.31 5.28 -1.18
CA CYS A 152 -6.68 6.69 -1.01
C CYS A 152 -6.44 7.13 0.43
N GLU A 153 -6.07 8.41 0.61
CA GLU A 153 -5.94 9.09 1.92
C GLU A 153 -4.67 8.81 2.75
N THR A 154 -3.73 8.03 2.25
CA THR A 154 -2.42 7.90 2.91
C THR A 154 -1.61 9.21 2.89
N GLY A 155 -2.02 10.18 2.08
CA GLY A 155 -1.37 11.49 1.91
C GLY A 155 -2.11 12.70 2.49
N LEU A 156 -3.27 12.55 3.14
CA LEU A 156 -4.03 13.66 3.72
C LEU A 156 -3.62 14.06 5.15
N GLY A 157 -2.43 13.68 5.61
CA GLY A 157 -1.84 14.36 6.75
C GLY A 157 -1.50 15.80 6.36
N GLU A 158 -1.89 16.81 7.16
CA GLU A 158 -1.39 18.17 6.98
C GLU A 158 0.13 18.12 6.82
N VAL A 159 0.62 18.74 5.76
CA VAL A 159 2.06 18.85 5.40
C VAL A 159 2.94 19.41 6.52
N LYS A 160 2.37 19.85 7.65
CA LYS A 160 3.11 20.35 8.81
C LYS A 160 3.90 19.32 9.60
N ALA A 161 3.60 18.04 9.47
CA ALA A 161 4.31 17.01 10.22
C ALA A 161 4.98 15.95 9.35
N GLY A 162 4.75 15.85 8.04
CA GLY A 162 5.49 14.89 7.18
C GLY A 162 5.59 13.43 7.69
N GLU A 163 5.26 13.21 8.95
CA GLU A 163 5.55 11.99 9.70
C GLU A 163 4.58 10.85 9.38
N GLY A 164 3.31 11.13 9.07
CA GLY A 164 2.33 10.08 8.86
C GLY A 164 2.46 9.38 7.50
N VAL A 165 2.62 10.13 6.43
CA VAL A 165 2.91 9.58 5.08
C VAL A 165 4.25 8.87 5.10
N TYR A 166 5.24 9.44 5.79
CA TYR A 166 6.54 8.81 6.01
C TYR A 166 6.45 7.55 6.89
N GLY A 167 5.49 7.45 7.81
CA GLY A 167 5.32 6.30 8.69
C GLY A 167 5.07 5.01 7.91
N LEU A 168 3.99 4.95 7.15
CA LEU A 168 3.59 3.73 6.41
C LEU A 168 4.62 3.37 5.33
N GLN A 169 5.12 4.36 4.59
CA GLN A 169 6.17 4.15 3.59
C GLN A 169 7.44 3.55 4.18
N ARG A 170 7.97 4.16 5.24
CA ARG A 170 9.16 3.64 5.93
C ARG A 170 8.94 2.23 6.46
N ALA A 171 7.73 1.93 6.94
CA ALA A 171 7.40 0.62 7.45
C ALA A 171 7.63 -0.48 6.41
N PHE A 172 7.16 -0.31 5.18
CA PHE A 172 7.37 -1.28 4.12
C PHE A 172 8.83 -1.38 3.63
N LEU A 173 9.57 -0.27 3.61
CA LEU A 173 11.01 -0.28 3.30
C LEU A 173 11.80 -1.00 4.41
N VAL A 174 11.52 -0.69 5.69
CA VAL A 174 12.14 -1.39 6.84
C VAL A 174 11.82 -2.89 6.83
N ALA A 175 10.63 -3.27 6.38
CA ALA A 175 10.25 -4.67 6.18
C ALA A 175 11.05 -5.39 5.08
N GLY A 176 11.84 -4.66 4.27
CA GLY A 176 12.76 -5.20 3.27
C GLY A 176 12.33 -5.05 1.82
N ALA A 177 11.38 -4.18 1.53
CA ALA A 177 11.01 -3.86 0.15
C ALA A 177 12.07 -2.96 -0.51
N ASP A 178 12.47 -3.27 -1.76
CA ASP A 178 13.45 -2.47 -2.52
C ASP A 178 12.85 -1.12 -3.00
N ALA A 179 11.54 -1.07 -3.22
CA ALA A 179 10.84 0.13 -3.67
C ALA A 179 9.38 0.12 -3.24
N ILE A 180 8.81 1.32 -3.14
CA ILE A 180 7.40 1.52 -2.88
C ILE A 180 6.78 2.53 -3.84
N VAL A 181 5.56 2.25 -4.32
CA VAL A 181 4.68 3.21 -5.01
C VAL A 181 3.50 3.49 -4.10
N MET A 182 3.21 4.77 -3.88
CA MET A 182 2.11 5.22 -3.03
C MET A 182 1.48 6.50 -3.53
N SER A 183 0.22 6.77 -3.13
CA SER A 183 -0.46 8.02 -3.45
C SER A 183 -0.21 9.09 -2.38
N LEU A 184 -0.06 10.34 -2.82
CA LEU A 184 0.14 11.51 -1.95
C LEU A 184 -1.17 12.18 -1.54
N TRP A 185 -2.25 11.96 -2.29
CA TRP A 185 -3.58 12.50 -2.03
C TRP A 185 -4.66 11.55 -2.54
N LYS A 186 -5.92 11.89 -2.24
CA LYS A 186 -7.08 11.14 -2.73
C LYS A 186 -7.11 11.16 -4.26
N VAL A 187 -7.24 10.00 -4.86
CA VAL A 187 -7.15 9.81 -6.31
C VAL A 187 -8.50 9.43 -6.92
N ASP A 188 -8.60 9.62 -8.23
CA ASP A 188 -9.72 9.12 -9.01
C ASP A 188 -9.52 7.63 -9.33
N ASP A 189 -10.53 6.80 -9.05
CA ASP A 189 -10.45 5.34 -9.20
C ASP A 189 -10.15 4.92 -10.64
N VAL A 190 -10.74 5.60 -11.64
CA VAL A 190 -10.56 5.25 -13.06
C VAL A 190 -9.16 5.62 -13.53
N ALA A 191 -8.68 6.80 -13.15
CA ALA A 191 -7.33 7.25 -13.48
C ALA A 191 -6.26 6.35 -12.81
N THR A 192 -6.49 5.96 -11.55
CA THR A 192 -5.61 5.05 -10.80
C THR A 192 -5.53 3.69 -11.46
N GLN A 193 -6.67 3.07 -11.79
CA GLN A 193 -6.72 1.80 -12.51
C GLN A 193 -5.93 1.87 -13.83
N GLN A 194 -6.08 2.96 -14.60
CA GLN A 194 -5.36 3.16 -15.85
C GLN A 194 -3.85 3.32 -15.62
N LEU A 195 -3.45 4.11 -14.62
CA LEU A 195 -2.05 4.29 -14.25
C LEU A 195 -1.40 2.95 -13.92
N MET A 196 -2.01 2.18 -13.04
CA MET A 196 -1.47 0.90 -12.58
C MET A 196 -1.43 -0.13 -13.72
N ASN A 197 -2.48 -0.23 -14.53
CA ASN A 197 -2.49 -1.13 -15.69
C ASN A 197 -1.38 -0.76 -16.70
N ASN A 198 -1.20 0.52 -17.00
CA ASN A 198 -0.13 1.00 -17.89
C ASN A 198 1.24 0.73 -17.27
N PHE A 199 1.41 0.98 -15.98
CA PHE A 199 2.66 0.76 -15.27
C PHE A 199 3.08 -0.71 -15.34
N TYR A 200 2.23 -1.64 -14.91
CA TYR A 200 2.56 -3.07 -14.94
C TYR A 200 2.76 -3.58 -16.37
N THR A 201 1.96 -3.11 -17.32
CA THR A 201 2.13 -3.47 -18.74
C THR A 201 3.47 -3.01 -19.30
N ASN A 202 3.90 -1.79 -18.98
CA ASN A 202 5.20 -1.27 -19.41
C ASN A 202 6.35 -1.98 -18.69
N TRP A 203 6.21 -2.19 -17.37
CA TRP A 203 7.26 -2.82 -16.57
C TRP A 203 7.54 -4.26 -16.99
N THR A 204 6.51 -5.06 -17.18
CA THR A 204 6.65 -6.46 -17.59
C THR A 204 7.31 -6.61 -18.98
N LYS A 205 7.20 -5.59 -19.84
CA LYS A 205 7.85 -5.55 -21.16
C LYS A 205 9.30 -5.06 -21.10
N THR A 206 9.59 -4.07 -20.27
CA THR A 206 10.91 -3.39 -20.26
C THR A 206 11.85 -3.91 -19.18
N GLY A 207 11.32 -4.49 -18.10
CA GLY A 207 12.07 -4.87 -16.90
C GLY A 207 12.52 -3.70 -16.02
N ASP A 208 12.32 -2.45 -16.44
CA ASP A 208 12.71 -1.22 -15.77
C ASP A 208 11.48 -0.56 -15.12
N LYS A 209 11.35 -0.69 -13.80
CA LYS A 209 10.18 -0.20 -13.07
C LYS A 209 10.09 1.32 -13.03
N GLN A 210 11.22 2.04 -12.91
CA GLN A 210 11.23 3.51 -12.86
C GLN A 210 10.79 4.10 -14.20
N LYS A 211 11.38 3.60 -15.29
CA LYS A 211 11.04 4.02 -16.65
C LYS A 211 9.59 3.69 -16.97
N ALA A 212 9.12 2.51 -16.59
CA ALA A 212 7.75 2.07 -16.80
C ALA A 212 6.74 2.93 -16.04
N PHE A 213 7.04 3.30 -14.79
CA PHE A 213 6.21 4.16 -13.98
C PHE A 213 6.11 5.58 -14.58
N LYS A 214 7.25 6.18 -14.92
CA LYS A 214 7.29 7.47 -15.60
C LYS A 214 6.50 7.45 -16.93
N GLN A 215 6.64 6.40 -17.73
CA GLN A 215 5.88 6.25 -18.96
C GLN A 215 4.38 6.14 -18.71
N ALA A 216 3.96 5.42 -17.67
CA ALA A 216 2.54 5.33 -17.29
C ALA A 216 1.96 6.69 -16.91
N GLN A 217 2.69 7.51 -16.14
CA GLN A 217 2.28 8.88 -15.82
C GLN A 217 2.18 9.75 -17.08
N LEU A 218 3.16 9.69 -17.97
CA LEU A 218 3.14 10.44 -19.23
C LEU A 218 1.97 10.03 -20.13
N GLN A 219 1.63 8.74 -20.18
CA GLN A 219 0.45 8.25 -20.90
C GLN A 219 -0.84 8.81 -20.29
N LEU A 220 -0.93 8.91 -18.98
CA LEU A 220 -2.09 9.49 -18.30
C LEU A 220 -2.21 10.99 -18.58
N MET A 221 -1.09 11.74 -18.62
CA MET A 221 -1.06 13.16 -18.97
C MET A 221 -1.63 13.46 -20.35
N THR A 222 -1.55 12.55 -21.30
CA THR A 222 -2.15 12.76 -22.63
C THR A 222 -3.67 12.81 -22.58
N LYS A 223 -4.26 12.07 -21.64
CA LYS A 223 -5.71 11.96 -21.47
C LYS A 223 -6.25 12.98 -20.47
N TYR A 224 -5.58 13.13 -19.34
CA TYR A 224 -5.98 14.02 -18.24
C TYR A 224 -5.01 15.20 -18.15
N LYS A 225 -5.51 16.41 -18.32
CA LYS A 225 -4.67 17.63 -18.31
C LYS A 225 -4.24 18.05 -16.91
N GLU A 226 -5.05 17.73 -15.91
CA GLU A 226 -4.82 18.15 -14.52
C GLU A 226 -3.83 17.20 -13.83
N PRO A 227 -2.81 17.73 -13.14
CA PRO A 227 -1.86 16.94 -12.36
C PRO A 227 -2.51 16.06 -11.29
N PHE A 228 -3.71 16.42 -10.84
CA PHE A 228 -4.50 15.65 -9.89
C PHE A 228 -4.61 14.16 -10.26
N TYR A 229 -4.76 13.85 -11.55
CA TYR A 229 -4.98 12.49 -12.04
C TYR A 229 -3.70 11.66 -12.21
N TRP A 230 -2.58 12.28 -12.57
CA TRP A 230 -1.35 11.56 -12.93
C TRP A 230 -0.17 11.82 -11.99
N GLY A 231 -0.22 12.91 -11.22
CA GLY A 231 0.85 13.28 -10.29
C GLY A 231 0.68 12.75 -8.87
N ALA A 232 -0.46 12.09 -8.60
CA ALA A 232 -0.78 11.63 -7.25
C ALA A 232 0.15 10.55 -6.72
N PHE A 233 0.68 9.71 -7.59
CA PHE A 233 1.54 8.61 -7.21
C PHE A 233 3.02 8.96 -7.36
N VAL A 234 3.80 8.52 -6.38
CA VAL A 234 5.26 8.61 -6.38
C VAL A 234 5.87 7.23 -6.18
N MET A 235 7.04 7.02 -6.78
CA MET A 235 7.87 5.84 -6.53
C MET A 235 9.09 6.27 -5.72
N MET A 236 9.38 5.54 -4.66
CA MET A 236 10.58 5.71 -3.84
C MET A 236 11.32 4.38 -3.77
N GLU A 237 12.64 4.45 -3.78
CA GLU A 237 13.56 3.32 -3.66
C GLU A 237 14.48 3.57 -2.46
N ASP A 238 14.93 2.48 -1.84
CA ASP A 238 15.93 2.54 -0.76
C ASP A 238 17.33 2.77 -1.31
#